data_434d7b31ac4c3b7a845b0ee640cb3711
#
_entry.id   434d7b31ac4c3b7a845b0ee640cb3711
#
_cell.length_a   1.000
_cell.length_b   1.000
_cell.length_c   1.000
_cell.angle_alpha   90.00
_cell.angle_beta   90.00
_cell.angle_gamma   90.00
#
_symmetry.space_group_name_H-M   'P 1'
#
loop_
_entity.id
_entity.type
_entity.pdbx_description
1 polymer ?
#
loop_
_entity_poly.entity_id
_entity_poly.type
_entity_poly.pdbx_seq_one_letter_code
_entity_poly.pdbx_strand_id
1 'polypeptide(L)'
;METYMQMLGRLAKNASREVAKLGTKAKNRGLLAVANELVEERKLILQENAKDIEAAKAKGVKQSLIDRLALTEQRIEDMAEGLRQIAALDDPIGEVLGMKTRPNGLRIGKKRVPLGVVGIIYESRPNVTADAFGLCFKTGNAVILRGGSDAIHSNQAITRAIKEGLRKEKLSQDLILLVEDTSREVVNEMMKMHGWIDVLIPRGGAGLIANVVANSTVPVIETGTGNCHVYVDETADIKMATDIIENAKTQRLGVCNACESLVIHSKIADAALPKIVARLKEHGVEIRGDERAQAISSEIIPATEEDWGTEYLDAIISVKIVDSIDEAITHINTYNTGHSESIITKDYDHALRFQDEVDAAAVYVNASTRFTDGFEFGFGAEIGISTQKLHARGPMGLEALTTTKYIIFGNGQIRE
;
A
#
# COMPACT_ATOMS: atom_id res chain seq x y z
N MET A 1 -33.95 -8.43 -13.41
CA MET A 1 -33.74 -7.02 -13.02
C MET A 1 -32.26 -6.82 -12.74
N GLU A 2 -31.64 -5.75 -13.24
CA GLU A 2 -30.23 -5.44 -12.93
C GLU A 2 -30.11 -5.10 -11.44
N THR A 3 -29.12 -5.67 -10.73
CA THR A 3 -28.88 -5.31 -9.31
C THR A 3 -28.20 -3.93 -9.21
N TYR A 4 -28.20 -3.33 -8.00
CA TYR A 4 -27.47 -2.09 -7.73
C TYR A 4 -25.99 -2.20 -8.11
N MET A 5 -25.33 -3.28 -7.73
CA MET A 5 -23.92 -3.50 -8.03
C MET A 5 -23.67 -3.75 -9.53
N GLN A 6 -24.57 -4.46 -10.23
CA GLN A 6 -24.48 -4.64 -11.68
C GLN A 6 -24.62 -3.31 -12.43
N MET A 7 -25.50 -2.42 -11.96
CA MET A 7 -25.63 -1.05 -12.50
C MET A 7 -24.31 -0.28 -12.35
N LEU A 8 -23.71 -0.29 -11.14
CA LEU A 8 -22.40 0.36 -10.92
C LEU A 8 -21.33 -0.25 -11.83
N GLY A 9 -21.28 -1.58 -11.93
CA GLY A 9 -20.35 -2.28 -12.82
C GLY A 9 -20.47 -1.85 -14.28
N ARG A 10 -21.70 -1.73 -14.80
CA ARG A 10 -21.98 -1.28 -16.17
C ARG A 10 -21.53 0.18 -16.40
N LEU A 11 -21.83 1.07 -15.46
CA LEU A 11 -21.40 2.47 -15.53
C LEU A 11 -19.86 2.56 -15.54
N ALA A 12 -19.18 1.85 -14.60
CA ALA A 12 -17.73 1.80 -14.54
C ALA A 12 -17.10 1.25 -15.84
N LYS A 13 -17.63 0.15 -16.38
CA LYS A 13 -17.13 -0.43 -17.65
C LYS A 13 -17.24 0.53 -18.82
N ASN A 14 -18.32 1.29 -18.92
CA ASN A 14 -18.47 2.30 -19.96
C ASN A 14 -17.45 3.44 -19.76
N ALA A 15 -17.36 3.97 -18.54
CA ALA A 15 -16.39 5.01 -18.18
C ALA A 15 -14.94 4.58 -18.41
N SER A 16 -14.58 3.33 -18.09
CA SER A 16 -13.23 2.81 -18.30
C SER A 16 -12.83 2.80 -19.79
N ARG A 17 -13.77 2.51 -20.69
CA ARG A 17 -13.53 2.56 -22.15
C ARG A 17 -13.33 3.99 -22.67
N GLU A 18 -13.92 4.97 -22.01
CA GLU A 18 -13.76 6.39 -22.35
C GLU A 18 -12.40 6.91 -21.85
N VAL A 19 -12.08 6.69 -20.57
CA VAL A 19 -10.83 7.19 -19.98
C VAL A 19 -9.59 6.54 -20.59
N ALA A 20 -9.67 5.29 -21.02
CA ALA A 20 -8.58 4.60 -21.73
C ALA A 20 -8.16 5.28 -23.05
N LYS A 21 -9.01 6.15 -23.62
CA LYS A 21 -8.75 6.92 -24.84
C LYS A 21 -8.17 8.30 -24.55
N LEU A 22 -8.20 8.75 -23.30
CA LEU A 22 -7.71 10.08 -22.93
C LEU A 22 -6.18 10.14 -23.00
N GLY A 23 -5.68 11.20 -23.61
CA GLY A 23 -4.24 11.51 -23.55
C GLY A 23 -3.87 12.15 -22.22
N THR A 24 -2.58 12.11 -21.89
CA THR A 24 -1.98 12.63 -20.65
C THR A 24 -2.44 14.04 -20.29
N LYS A 25 -2.49 14.96 -21.28
CA LYS A 25 -2.93 16.36 -21.03
C LYS A 25 -4.38 16.43 -20.49
N ALA A 26 -5.29 15.61 -21.00
CA ALA A 26 -6.68 15.60 -20.54
C ALA A 26 -6.79 15.02 -19.12
N LYS A 27 -6.06 13.93 -18.85
CA LYS A 27 -5.99 13.35 -17.52
C LYS A 27 -5.40 14.32 -16.50
N ASN A 28 -4.30 15.00 -16.84
CA ASN A 28 -3.69 15.98 -15.95
C ASN A 28 -4.63 17.15 -15.64
N ARG A 29 -5.34 17.71 -16.64
CA ARG A 29 -6.34 18.75 -16.39
C ARG A 29 -7.45 18.26 -15.46
N GLY A 30 -7.96 17.03 -15.66
CA GLY A 30 -8.96 16.44 -14.79
C GLY A 30 -8.49 16.32 -13.34
N LEU A 31 -7.26 15.83 -13.11
CA LEU A 31 -6.66 15.75 -11.77
C LEU A 31 -6.52 17.11 -11.10
N LEU A 32 -6.03 18.12 -11.84
CA LEU A 32 -5.88 19.47 -11.32
C LEU A 32 -7.23 20.13 -11.00
N ALA A 33 -8.25 19.91 -11.82
CA ALA A 33 -9.60 20.41 -11.56
C ALA A 33 -10.20 19.74 -10.31
N VAL A 34 -10.01 18.44 -10.13
CA VAL A 34 -10.44 17.72 -8.94
C VAL A 34 -9.69 18.19 -7.69
N ALA A 35 -8.37 18.40 -7.78
CA ALA A 35 -7.58 18.94 -6.67
C ALA A 35 -8.10 20.31 -6.21
N ASN A 36 -8.41 21.19 -7.16
CA ASN A 36 -8.98 22.50 -6.84
C ASN A 36 -10.37 22.37 -6.20
N GLU A 37 -11.20 21.47 -6.69
CA GLU A 37 -12.55 21.27 -6.16
C GLU A 37 -12.53 20.73 -4.72
N LEU A 38 -11.60 19.84 -4.37
CA LEU A 38 -11.44 19.37 -2.99
C LEU A 38 -11.16 20.54 -2.04
N VAL A 39 -10.33 21.50 -2.47
CA VAL A 39 -10.01 22.69 -1.67
C VAL A 39 -11.20 23.67 -1.62
N GLU A 40 -11.93 23.85 -2.72
CA GLU A 40 -13.13 24.70 -2.76
C GLU A 40 -14.22 24.16 -1.84
N GLU A 41 -14.48 22.86 -1.87
CA GLU A 41 -15.52 22.17 -1.10
C GLU A 41 -15.07 21.77 0.32
N ARG A 42 -13.87 22.18 0.79
CA ARG A 42 -13.29 21.75 2.07
C ARG A 42 -14.22 21.94 3.27
N LYS A 43 -15.01 23.03 3.28
CA LYS A 43 -15.94 23.30 4.39
C LYS A 43 -17.03 22.24 4.47
N LEU A 44 -17.58 21.85 3.32
CA LEU A 44 -18.59 20.80 3.25
C LEU A 44 -17.98 19.44 3.64
N ILE A 45 -16.77 19.12 3.14
CA ILE A 45 -16.09 17.88 3.48
C ILE A 45 -15.84 17.78 4.99
N LEU A 46 -15.38 18.85 5.64
CA LEU A 46 -15.18 18.89 7.08
C LEU A 46 -16.50 18.75 7.86
N GLN A 47 -17.56 19.38 7.38
CA GLN A 47 -18.89 19.29 8.00
C GLN A 47 -19.43 17.85 7.95
N GLU A 48 -19.27 17.16 6.81
CA GLU A 48 -19.67 15.77 6.67
C GLU A 48 -18.77 14.83 7.50
N ASN A 49 -17.46 15.10 7.55
CA ASN A 49 -16.54 14.34 8.39
C ASN A 49 -16.85 14.46 9.89
N ALA A 50 -17.31 15.61 10.34
CA ALA A 50 -17.73 15.79 11.72
C ALA A 50 -18.84 14.80 12.13
N LYS A 51 -19.78 14.49 11.22
CA LYS A 51 -20.85 13.49 11.48
C LYS A 51 -20.27 12.09 11.70
N ASP A 52 -19.30 11.69 10.87
CA ASP A 52 -18.62 10.40 11.02
C ASP A 52 -17.85 10.32 12.34
N ILE A 53 -17.16 11.40 12.74
CA ILE A 53 -16.42 11.49 14.01
C ILE A 53 -17.38 11.40 15.20
N GLU A 54 -18.50 12.13 15.20
CA GLU A 54 -19.51 12.08 16.26
C GLU A 54 -20.09 10.66 16.39
N ALA A 55 -20.43 10.02 15.27
CA ALA A 55 -20.94 8.66 15.27
C ALA A 55 -19.89 7.65 15.80
N ALA A 56 -18.61 7.82 15.47
CA ALA A 56 -17.52 6.98 15.97
C ALA A 56 -17.33 7.15 17.49
N LYS A 57 -17.35 8.38 18.00
CA LYS A 57 -17.27 8.69 19.43
C LYS A 57 -18.46 8.08 20.20
N ALA A 58 -19.67 8.22 19.67
CA ALA A 58 -20.87 7.64 20.28
C ALA A 58 -20.83 6.11 20.38
N LYS A 59 -20.14 5.44 19.45
CA LYS A 59 -19.91 3.99 19.46
C LYS A 59 -18.71 3.55 20.31
N GLY A 60 -17.99 4.45 20.96
CA GLY A 60 -16.82 4.12 21.78
C GLY A 60 -15.62 3.61 20.97
N VAL A 61 -15.47 4.06 19.73
CA VAL A 61 -14.32 3.69 18.88
C VAL A 61 -13.01 4.21 19.50
N LYS A 62 -11.94 3.43 19.43
CA LYS A 62 -10.62 3.81 19.97
C LYS A 62 -10.15 5.14 19.37
N GLN A 63 -9.51 5.98 20.19
CA GLN A 63 -9.02 7.30 19.76
C GLN A 63 -8.10 7.23 18.53
N SER A 64 -7.23 6.25 18.45
CA SER A 64 -6.33 6.05 17.30
C SER A 64 -7.07 5.83 15.96
N LEU A 65 -8.25 5.21 15.99
CA LEU A 65 -9.09 5.04 14.80
C LEU A 65 -9.85 6.33 14.47
N ILE A 66 -10.29 7.09 15.50
CA ILE A 66 -10.88 8.41 15.31
C ILE A 66 -9.87 9.37 14.68
N ASP A 67 -8.61 9.33 15.10
CA ASP A 67 -7.54 10.16 14.52
C ASP A 67 -7.25 9.82 13.05
N ARG A 68 -7.43 8.55 12.65
CA ARG A 68 -7.35 8.12 11.24
C ARG A 68 -8.53 8.62 10.41
N LEU A 69 -9.72 8.67 11.01
CA LEU A 69 -10.96 9.10 10.38
C LEU A 69 -11.04 10.62 10.24
N ALA A 70 -10.46 11.34 11.20
CA ALA A 70 -10.55 12.79 11.26
C ALA A 70 -9.87 13.47 10.09
N LEU A 71 -10.56 14.41 9.44
CA LEU A 71 -10.01 15.32 8.44
C LEU A 71 -9.75 16.69 9.09
N THR A 72 -8.76 17.37 8.56
CA THR A 72 -8.45 18.78 8.87
C THR A 72 -8.31 19.54 7.55
N GLU A 73 -8.30 20.86 7.58
CA GLU A 73 -8.02 21.66 6.38
C GLU A 73 -6.70 21.25 5.75
N GLN A 74 -5.67 20.99 6.56
CA GLN A 74 -4.38 20.53 6.07
C GLN A 74 -4.46 19.16 5.39
N ARG A 75 -5.18 18.18 5.97
CA ARG A 75 -5.35 16.85 5.36
C ARG A 75 -6.11 16.91 4.04
N ILE A 76 -7.04 17.85 3.87
CA ILE A 76 -7.72 18.08 2.59
C ILE A 76 -6.77 18.72 1.58
N GLU A 77 -5.94 19.67 1.99
CA GLU A 77 -4.90 20.23 1.14
C GLU A 77 -3.87 19.17 0.74
N ASP A 78 -3.47 18.28 1.66
CA ASP A 78 -2.57 17.16 1.38
C ASP A 78 -3.17 16.20 0.33
N MET A 79 -4.48 15.91 0.38
CA MET A 79 -5.17 15.14 -0.66
C MET A 79 -5.14 15.85 -2.02
N ALA A 80 -5.38 17.16 -2.05
CA ALA A 80 -5.32 17.96 -3.27
C ALA A 80 -3.90 18.00 -3.84
N GLU A 81 -2.91 18.17 -2.97
CA GLU A 81 -1.50 18.15 -3.36
C GLU A 81 -1.08 16.78 -3.90
N GLY A 82 -1.54 15.68 -3.29
CA GLY A 82 -1.34 14.32 -3.81
C GLY A 82 -1.84 14.18 -5.26
N LEU A 83 -3.02 14.73 -5.57
CA LEU A 83 -3.54 14.72 -6.96
C LEU A 83 -2.71 15.59 -7.91
N ARG A 84 -2.18 16.73 -7.45
CA ARG A 84 -1.27 17.57 -8.24
C ARG A 84 0.04 16.83 -8.55
N GLN A 85 0.57 16.14 -7.58
CA GLN A 85 1.77 15.31 -7.74
C GLN A 85 1.53 14.16 -8.73
N ILE A 86 0.42 13.43 -8.60
CA ILE A 86 0.03 12.40 -9.57
C ILE A 86 -0.12 13.00 -10.99
N ALA A 87 -0.66 14.21 -11.11
CA ALA A 87 -0.75 14.88 -12.41
C ALA A 87 0.63 15.16 -13.02
N ALA A 88 1.63 15.45 -12.19
CA ALA A 88 3.00 15.75 -12.62
C ALA A 88 3.81 14.50 -13.01
N LEU A 89 3.41 13.30 -12.53
CA LEU A 89 4.09 12.05 -12.88
C LEU A 89 3.94 11.73 -14.36
N ASP A 90 4.90 10.98 -14.89
CA ASP A 90 4.82 10.42 -16.23
C ASP A 90 3.64 9.47 -16.36
N ASP A 91 2.97 9.52 -17.50
CA ASP A 91 1.84 8.64 -17.79
C ASP A 91 2.36 7.32 -18.37
N PRO A 92 2.19 6.19 -17.67
CA PRO A 92 2.72 4.92 -18.15
C PRO A 92 1.92 4.34 -19.33
N ILE A 93 0.71 4.87 -19.57
CA ILE A 93 -0.17 4.31 -20.60
C ILE A 93 0.34 4.64 -22.00
N GLY A 94 0.51 3.59 -22.78
CA GLY A 94 1.01 3.71 -24.16
C GLY A 94 2.49 3.42 -24.32
N GLU A 95 3.24 3.30 -23.20
CA GLU A 95 4.64 2.92 -23.22
C GLU A 95 4.82 1.56 -23.95
N VAL A 96 5.81 1.49 -24.85
CA VAL A 96 6.20 0.26 -25.53
C VAL A 96 7.45 -0.29 -24.86
N LEU A 97 7.29 -1.35 -24.08
CA LEU A 97 8.36 -1.96 -23.25
C LEU A 97 9.43 -2.69 -24.09
N GLY A 98 9.15 -2.92 -25.35
CA GLY A 98 10.08 -3.53 -26.27
C GLY A 98 9.37 -3.99 -27.55
N MET A 99 10.12 -4.03 -28.65
CA MET A 99 9.66 -4.52 -29.96
C MET A 99 10.74 -5.36 -30.63
N LYS A 100 10.37 -6.54 -31.14
CA LYS A 100 11.28 -7.46 -31.82
C LYS A 100 10.71 -7.90 -33.15
N THR A 101 11.55 -7.95 -34.18
CA THR A 101 11.20 -8.55 -35.47
C THR A 101 11.46 -10.05 -35.40
N ARG A 102 10.46 -10.84 -35.82
CA ARG A 102 10.56 -12.31 -35.89
C ARG A 102 11.16 -12.75 -37.26
N PRO A 103 11.67 -13.98 -37.35
CA PRO A 103 12.21 -14.51 -38.63
C PRO A 103 11.20 -14.44 -39.80
N ASN A 104 9.90 -14.56 -39.53
CA ASN A 104 8.86 -14.44 -40.54
C ASN A 104 8.47 -12.98 -40.89
N GLY A 105 9.18 -11.98 -40.33
CA GLY A 105 8.96 -10.56 -40.59
C GLY A 105 7.91 -9.88 -39.70
N LEU A 106 7.20 -10.61 -38.85
CA LEU A 106 6.28 -9.98 -37.87
C LEU A 106 7.08 -9.15 -36.86
N ARG A 107 6.61 -7.92 -36.60
CA ARG A 107 7.14 -7.05 -35.54
C ARG A 107 6.20 -7.13 -34.35
N ILE A 108 6.67 -7.71 -33.25
CA ILE A 108 5.89 -7.95 -32.04
C ILE A 108 6.43 -7.07 -30.91
N GLY A 109 5.57 -6.24 -30.34
CA GLY A 109 5.88 -5.37 -29.20
C GLY A 109 4.93 -5.58 -28.04
N LYS A 110 5.37 -5.21 -26.83
CA LYS A 110 4.54 -5.13 -25.62
C LYS A 110 4.21 -3.67 -25.36
N LYS A 111 2.93 -3.35 -25.21
CA LYS A 111 2.43 -2.00 -24.90
C LYS A 111 1.69 -1.99 -23.57
N ARG A 112 1.97 -1.02 -22.70
CA ARG A 112 1.29 -0.81 -21.42
C ARG A 112 -0.10 -0.22 -21.65
N VAL A 113 -1.11 -0.79 -20.96
CA VAL A 113 -2.52 -0.42 -21.07
C VAL A 113 -3.20 -0.43 -19.70
N PRO A 114 -4.34 0.27 -19.51
CA PRO A 114 -5.11 0.19 -18.27
C PRO A 114 -5.53 -1.24 -17.92
N LEU A 115 -5.76 -1.51 -16.64
CA LEU A 115 -6.43 -2.72 -16.16
C LEU A 115 -7.91 -2.73 -16.58
N GLY A 116 -8.60 -1.59 -16.44
CA GLY A 116 -10.01 -1.42 -16.78
C GLY A 116 -10.81 -0.83 -15.63
N VAL A 117 -11.54 -1.65 -14.89
CA VAL A 117 -12.28 -1.25 -13.68
C VAL A 117 -11.57 -1.82 -12.45
N VAL A 118 -11.16 -0.93 -11.56
CA VAL A 118 -10.52 -1.27 -10.28
C VAL A 118 -11.56 -1.14 -9.18
N GLY A 119 -11.77 -2.20 -8.40
CA GLY A 119 -12.56 -2.16 -7.19
C GLY A 119 -11.67 -1.99 -5.98
N ILE A 120 -12.01 -1.08 -5.06
CA ILE A 120 -11.23 -0.88 -3.83
C ILE A 120 -12.14 -0.95 -2.62
N ILE A 121 -11.81 -1.86 -1.70
CA ILE A 121 -12.51 -2.03 -0.42
C ILE A 121 -11.59 -1.54 0.68
N TYR A 122 -12.00 -0.49 1.42
CA TYR A 122 -11.13 0.16 2.40
C TYR A 122 -11.86 0.55 3.69
N GLU A 123 -11.09 0.74 4.76
CA GLU A 123 -11.59 1.04 6.11
C GLU A 123 -11.05 2.40 6.60
N SER A 124 -11.85 3.12 7.39
CA SER A 124 -11.48 4.24 8.28
C SER A 124 -10.44 5.25 7.75
N ARG A 125 -10.39 5.48 6.45
CA ARG A 125 -9.38 6.38 5.82
C ARG A 125 -10.01 7.18 4.68
N PRO A 126 -10.70 8.30 4.95
CA PRO A 126 -11.37 9.10 3.91
C PRO A 126 -10.43 9.56 2.77
N ASN A 127 -9.15 9.83 3.07
CA ASN A 127 -8.16 10.22 2.07
C ASN A 127 -7.96 9.18 0.95
N VAL A 128 -8.16 7.89 1.25
CA VAL A 128 -8.05 6.82 0.25
C VAL A 128 -9.00 7.04 -0.92
N THR A 129 -10.14 7.70 -0.71
CA THR A 129 -11.09 8.04 -1.78
C THR A 129 -10.44 8.90 -2.87
N ALA A 130 -9.68 9.92 -2.49
CA ALA A 130 -8.99 10.81 -3.43
C ALA A 130 -7.74 10.13 -4.04
N ASP A 131 -6.93 9.47 -3.21
CA ASP A 131 -5.69 8.81 -3.63
C ASP A 131 -5.99 7.71 -4.66
N ALA A 132 -6.98 6.85 -4.35
CA ALA A 132 -7.41 5.77 -5.22
C ALA A 132 -7.97 6.27 -6.55
N PHE A 133 -8.80 7.33 -6.52
CA PHE A 133 -9.28 7.96 -7.74
C PHE A 133 -8.12 8.49 -8.59
N GLY A 134 -7.22 9.26 -7.98
CA GLY A 134 -6.12 9.90 -8.69
C GLY A 134 -5.23 8.90 -9.44
N LEU A 135 -4.81 7.84 -8.74
CA LEU A 135 -3.97 6.79 -9.31
C LEU A 135 -4.69 5.99 -10.41
N CYS A 136 -5.96 5.60 -10.18
CA CYS A 136 -6.75 4.89 -11.17
C CYS A 136 -7.02 5.76 -12.41
N PHE A 137 -7.41 7.00 -12.22
CA PHE A 137 -7.71 7.92 -13.32
C PHE A 137 -6.47 8.26 -14.16
N LYS A 138 -5.31 8.52 -13.53
CA LYS A 138 -4.04 8.77 -14.24
C LYS A 138 -3.65 7.59 -15.12
N THR A 139 -3.90 6.38 -14.66
CA THR A 139 -3.60 5.13 -15.38
C THR A 139 -4.73 4.67 -16.31
N GLY A 140 -5.75 5.50 -16.52
CA GLY A 140 -6.82 5.23 -17.48
C GLY A 140 -7.84 4.19 -17.02
N ASN A 141 -7.97 3.98 -15.70
CA ASN A 141 -8.95 3.08 -15.09
C ASN A 141 -10.14 3.85 -14.54
N ALA A 142 -11.32 3.23 -14.54
CA ALA A 142 -12.43 3.63 -13.68
C ALA A 142 -12.33 2.93 -12.33
N VAL A 143 -12.87 3.54 -11.27
CA VAL A 143 -12.78 2.98 -9.92
C VAL A 143 -14.17 2.84 -9.28
N ILE A 144 -14.41 1.69 -8.64
CA ILE A 144 -15.56 1.45 -7.75
C ILE A 144 -15.01 1.36 -6.34
N LEU A 145 -15.45 2.26 -5.47
CA LEU A 145 -14.99 2.42 -4.10
C LEU A 145 -16.03 1.91 -3.11
N ARG A 146 -15.62 1.05 -2.19
CA ARG A 146 -16.42 0.63 -1.04
C ARG A 146 -15.66 0.97 0.24
N GLY A 147 -15.96 2.13 0.81
CA GLY A 147 -15.41 2.56 2.09
C GLY A 147 -16.12 1.95 3.30
N GLY A 148 -15.48 2.00 4.46
CA GLY A 148 -16.12 1.60 5.73
C GLY A 148 -17.37 2.43 6.03
N SER A 149 -18.31 1.84 6.77
CA SER A 149 -19.53 2.53 7.23
C SER A 149 -19.25 3.66 8.22
N ASP A 150 -18.07 3.67 8.80
CA ASP A 150 -17.57 4.66 9.74
C ASP A 150 -17.14 5.98 9.08
N ALA A 151 -16.93 5.97 7.75
CA ALA A 151 -16.48 7.12 6.97
C ALA A 151 -17.44 7.48 5.81
N ILE A 152 -18.67 7.03 5.83
CA ILE A 152 -19.57 7.13 4.68
C ILE A 152 -19.87 8.57 4.27
N HIS A 153 -20.12 9.46 5.23
CA HIS A 153 -20.41 10.86 4.95
C HIS A 153 -19.20 11.58 4.35
N SER A 154 -18.02 11.33 4.90
CA SER A 154 -16.76 11.87 4.37
C SER A 154 -16.50 11.38 2.95
N ASN A 155 -16.65 10.07 2.71
CA ASN A 155 -16.44 9.46 1.40
C ASN A 155 -17.42 10.00 0.34
N GLN A 156 -18.69 10.20 0.71
CA GLN A 156 -19.70 10.81 -0.16
C GLN A 156 -19.33 12.25 -0.52
N ALA A 157 -18.91 13.06 0.46
CA ALA A 157 -18.53 14.46 0.24
C ALA A 157 -17.29 14.56 -0.67
N ILE A 158 -16.26 13.76 -0.43
CA ILE A 158 -15.05 13.70 -1.27
C ILE A 158 -15.41 13.24 -2.69
N THR A 159 -16.20 12.17 -2.83
CA THR A 159 -16.65 11.66 -4.13
C THR A 159 -17.44 12.71 -4.91
N ARG A 160 -18.28 13.48 -4.22
CA ARG A 160 -19.04 14.59 -4.84
C ARG A 160 -18.11 15.68 -5.36
N ALA A 161 -17.12 16.09 -4.59
CA ALA A 161 -16.11 17.06 -5.02
C ALA A 161 -15.32 16.55 -6.25
N ILE A 162 -14.90 15.28 -6.23
CA ILE A 162 -14.23 14.66 -7.38
C ILE A 162 -15.12 14.69 -8.64
N LYS A 163 -16.37 14.29 -8.52
CA LYS A 163 -17.34 14.30 -9.63
C LYS A 163 -17.57 15.71 -10.18
N GLU A 164 -17.60 16.71 -9.32
CA GLU A 164 -17.75 18.11 -9.76
C GLU A 164 -16.51 18.60 -10.51
N GLY A 165 -15.30 18.28 -10.04
CA GLY A 165 -14.06 18.57 -10.77
C GLY A 165 -14.02 17.92 -12.15
N LEU A 166 -14.45 16.65 -12.25
CA LEU A 166 -14.59 15.95 -13.55
C LEU A 166 -15.60 16.64 -14.46
N ARG A 167 -16.76 17.05 -13.92
CA ARG A 167 -17.80 17.75 -14.66
C ARG A 167 -17.31 19.09 -15.25
N LYS A 168 -16.52 19.85 -14.49
CA LYS A 168 -15.92 21.12 -14.96
C LYS A 168 -15.03 20.90 -16.20
N GLU A 169 -14.34 19.76 -16.29
CA GLU A 169 -13.51 19.36 -17.44
C GLU A 169 -14.27 18.55 -18.51
N LYS A 170 -15.60 18.43 -18.39
CA LYS A 170 -16.46 17.66 -19.30
C LYS A 170 -16.09 16.18 -19.41
N LEU A 171 -15.60 15.62 -18.30
CA LEU A 171 -15.28 14.21 -18.15
C LEU A 171 -16.44 13.47 -17.48
N SER A 172 -16.52 12.16 -17.72
CA SER A 172 -17.55 11.33 -17.11
C SER A 172 -17.43 11.29 -15.59
N GLN A 173 -18.53 11.49 -14.89
CA GLN A 173 -18.60 11.36 -13.43
C GLN A 173 -18.61 9.89 -12.98
N ASP A 174 -18.86 8.96 -13.90
CA ASP A 174 -18.85 7.52 -13.63
C ASP A 174 -17.43 6.93 -13.57
N LEU A 175 -16.40 7.77 -13.73
CA LEU A 175 -14.99 7.40 -13.50
C LEU A 175 -14.69 7.10 -12.06
N ILE A 176 -15.51 7.61 -11.13
CA ILE A 176 -15.53 7.25 -9.72
C ILE A 176 -16.95 6.91 -9.29
N LEU A 177 -17.12 5.72 -8.76
CA LEU A 177 -18.39 5.25 -8.21
C LEU A 177 -18.19 4.81 -6.77
N LEU A 178 -18.94 5.42 -5.86
CA LEU A 178 -18.95 5.03 -4.44
C LEU A 178 -20.14 4.09 -4.19
N VAL A 179 -19.87 2.95 -3.58
CA VAL A 179 -20.90 2.06 -3.07
C VAL A 179 -21.45 2.68 -1.77
N GLU A 180 -22.66 3.22 -1.84
CA GLU A 180 -23.29 3.92 -0.71
C GLU A 180 -23.95 2.96 0.29
N ASP A 181 -24.33 1.77 -0.16
CA ASP A 181 -24.80 0.71 0.73
C ASP A 181 -23.62 0.16 1.55
N THR A 182 -23.73 0.31 2.87
CA THR A 182 -22.68 -0.09 3.82
C THR A 182 -22.85 -1.52 4.35
N SER A 183 -23.84 -2.28 3.85
CA SER A 183 -24.08 -3.66 4.26
C SER A 183 -22.93 -4.59 3.89
N ARG A 184 -22.83 -5.73 4.57
CA ARG A 184 -21.85 -6.77 4.26
C ARG A 184 -22.20 -7.55 2.99
N GLU A 185 -23.48 -7.63 2.68
CA GLU A 185 -24.02 -8.29 1.50
C GLU A 185 -23.46 -7.67 0.23
N VAL A 186 -23.42 -6.34 0.16
CA VAL A 186 -22.87 -5.62 -0.99
C VAL A 186 -21.36 -5.86 -1.17
N VAL A 187 -20.59 -6.00 -0.07
CA VAL A 187 -19.18 -6.38 -0.16
C VAL A 187 -19.02 -7.77 -0.77
N ASN A 188 -19.87 -8.72 -0.33
CA ASN A 188 -19.88 -10.08 -0.88
C ASN A 188 -20.28 -10.11 -2.36
N GLU A 189 -21.24 -9.26 -2.76
CA GLU A 189 -21.62 -9.10 -4.17
C GLU A 189 -20.44 -8.50 -4.97
N MET A 190 -19.78 -7.44 -4.47
CA MET A 190 -18.63 -6.81 -5.10
C MET A 190 -17.48 -7.79 -5.34
N MET A 191 -17.17 -8.67 -4.38
CA MET A 191 -16.15 -9.71 -4.52
C MET A 191 -16.47 -10.74 -5.61
N LYS A 192 -17.72 -10.83 -6.05
CA LYS A 192 -18.18 -11.77 -7.08
C LYS A 192 -18.51 -11.12 -8.43
N MET A 193 -18.18 -9.86 -8.60
CA MET A 193 -18.45 -9.09 -9.83
C MET A 193 -17.46 -9.39 -10.96
N HIS A 194 -17.07 -10.64 -11.14
CA HIS A 194 -16.25 -11.05 -12.28
C HIS A 194 -16.88 -10.62 -13.62
N GLY A 195 -16.08 -10.07 -14.53
CA GLY A 195 -16.54 -9.48 -15.81
C GLY A 195 -16.95 -8.01 -15.71
N TRP A 196 -17.29 -7.50 -14.52
CA TRP A 196 -17.58 -6.09 -14.27
C TRP A 196 -16.39 -5.36 -13.66
N ILE A 197 -15.74 -5.97 -12.67
CA ILE A 197 -14.52 -5.50 -12.02
C ILE A 197 -13.36 -6.37 -12.52
N ASP A 198 -12.27 -5.75 -12.92
CA ASP A 198 -11.10 -6.43 -13.46
C ASP A 198 -10.12 -6.84 -12.36
N VAL A 199 -10.05 -6.05 -11.28
CA VAL A 199 -9.22 -6.33 -10.11
C VAL A 199 -9.81 -5.70 -8.86
N LEU A 200 -9.65 -6.37 -7.70
CA LEU A 200 -9.96 -5.84 -6.37
C LEU A 200 -8.69 -5.56 -5.59
N ILE A 201 -8.69 -4.46 -4.84
CA ILE A 201 -7.60 -4.06 -3.93
C ILE A 201 -8.20 -3.82 -2.55
N PRO A 202 -8.02 -4.74 -1.59
CA PRO A 202 -8.41 -4.51 -0.20
C PRO A 202 -7.40 -3.59 0.50
N ARG A 203 -7.89 -2.63 1.30
CA ARG A 203 -7.10 -1.66 2.09
C ARG A 203 -7.63 -1.58 3.51
N GLY A 204 -7.12 -2.36 4.42
CA GLY A 204 -7.60 -2.42 5.80
C GLY A 204 -6.77 -3.35 6.66
N GLY A 205 -7.35 -3.81 7.76
CA GLY A 205 -6.70 -4.77 8.65
C GLY A 205 -6.61 -6.17 8.02
N ALA A 206 -5.74 -7.03 8.61
CA ALA A 206 -5.49 -8.40 8.14
C ALA A 206 -6.78 -9.21 7.91
N GLY A 207 -7.79 -9.04 8.78
CA GLY A 207 -9.06 -9.74 8.65
C GLY A 207 -9.86 -9.38 7.39
N LEU A 208 -9.86 -8.09 6.99
CA LEU A 208 -10.49 -7.66 5.73
C LEU A 208 -9.73 -8.26 4.53
N ILE A 209 -8.41 -8.15 4.54
CA ILE A 209 -7.55 -8.64 3.45
C ILE A 209 -7.75 -10.14 3.27
N ALA A 210 -7.63 -10.93 4.34
CA ALA A 210 -7.84 -12.37 4.32
C ALA A 210 -9.24 -12.76 3.81
N ASN A 211 -10.29 -12.03 4.25
CA ASN A 211 -11.65 -12.28 3.78
C ASN A 211 -11.81 -12.03 2.28
N VAL A 212 -11.24 -10.92 1.75
CA VAL A 212 -11.32 -10.62 0.33
C VAL A 212 -10.55 -11.63 -0.49
N VAL A 213 -9.32 -11.98 -0.09
CA VAL A 213 -8.49 -12.97 -0.79
C VAL A 213 -9.16 -14.34 -0.82
N ALA A 214 -9.75 -14.79 0.29
CA ALA A 214 -10.37 -16.11 0.38
C ALA A 214 -11.71 -16.23 -0.37
N ASN A 215 -12.47 -15.14 -0.51
CA ASN A 215 -13.86 -15.21 -0.99
C ASN A 215 -14.08 -14.53 -2.35
N SER A 216 -13.09 -13.80 -2.88
CA SER A 216 -13.26 -13.12 -4.17
C SER A 216 -13.13 -14.07 -5.35
N THR A 217 -14.03 -13.92 -6.33
CA THR A 217 -13.86 -14.50 -7.68
C THR A 217 -13.27 -13.50 -8.67
N VAL A 218 -13.19 -12.23 -8.30
CA VAL A 218 -12.43 -11.21 -9.01
C VAL A 218 -10.96 -11.33 -8.60
N PRO A 219 -9.99 -11.24 -9.51
CA PRO A 219 -8.58 -11.19 -9.16
C PRO A 219 -8.29 -10.13 -8.09
N VAL A 220 -7.47 -10.47 -7.09
CA VAL A 220 -7.13 -9.58 -5.98
C VAL A 220 -5.66 -9.21 -6.04
N ILE A 221 -5.36 -7.92 -5.88
CA ILE A 221 -4.02 -7.45 -5.52
C ILE A 221 -4.09 -7.14 -4.03
N GLU A 222 -3.50 -8.01 -3.22
CA GLU A 222 -3.52 -7.84 -1.77
C GLU A 222 -2.47 -6.83 -1.32
N THR A 223 -2.85 -5.99 -0.35
CA THR A 223 -1.89 -5.20 0.42
C THR A 223 -1.46 -6.01 1.63
N GLY A 224 -0.15 -6.03 1.90
CA GLY A 224 0.40 -6.84 2.98
C GLY A 224 0.25 -6.21 4.36
N THR A 225 0.25 -7.05 5.40
CA THR A 225 0.64 -6.68 6.76
C THR A 225 2.16 -6.63 6.85
N GLY A 226 2.72 -5.93 7.83
CA GLY A 226 4.16 -5.71 7.90
C GLY A 226 4.80 -6.17 9.21
N ASN A 227 5.13 -7.47 9.34
CA ASN A 227 6.09 -7.90 10.35
C ASN A 227 7.51 -7.74 9.79
N CYS A 228 8.03 -6.49 9.84
CA CYS A 228 9.33 -6.15 9.27
C CYS A 228 10.45 -6.40 10.26
N HIS A 229 11.57 -6.97 9.80
CA HIS A 229 12.75 -7.26 10.64
C HIS A 229 13.91 -6.32 10.31
N VAL A 230 14.70 -6.05 11.34
CA VAL A 230 16.06 -5.50 11.19
C VAL A 230 17.04 -6.48 11.78
N TYR A 231 17.96 -6.99 10.98
CA TYR A 231 19.05 -7.87 11.41
C TYR A 231 20.34 -7.08 11.64
N VAL A 232 20.86 -7.16 12.85
CA VAL A 232 22.17 -6.59 13.24
C VAL A 232 23.22 -7.68 13.15
N ASP A 233 23.99 -7.65 12.07
CA ASP A 233 25.05 -8.62 11.78
C ASP A 233 26.28 -8.44 12.68
N GLU A 234 27.15 -9.48 12.78
CA GLU A 234 28.36 -9.46 13.63
C GLU A 234 29.32 -8.29 13.31
N THR A 235 29.31 -7.79 12.05
CA THR A 235 30.18 -6.70 11.60
C THR A 235 29.51 -5.33 11.66
N ALA A 236 28.28 -5.24 12.16
CA ALA A 236 27.47 -4.02 12.14
C ALA A 236 28.15 -2.85 12.86
N ASP A 237 27.93 -1.64 12.36
CA ASP A 237 28.19 -0.43 13.12
C ASP A 237 27.06 -0.24 14.15
N ILE A 238 27.40 -0.29 15.43
CA ILE A 238 26.41 -0.24 16.52
C ILE A 238 25.64 1.08 16.55
N LYS A 239 26.31 2.20 16.25
CA LYS A 239 25.64 3.50 16.21
C LYS A 239 24.61 3.53 15.06
N MET A 240 25.02 3.13 13.87
CA MET A 240 24.13 3.02 12.71
C MET A 240 22.95 2.08 13.00
N ALA A 241 23.20 0.92 13.60
CA ALA A 241 22.14 -0.03 13.96
C ALA A 241 21.14 0.60 14.94
N THR A 242 21.63 1.29 15.99
CA THR A 242 20.76 1.96 16.96
C THR A 242 19.90 3.05 16.31
N ASP A 243 20.50 3.90 15.47
CA ASP A 243 19.78 4.99 14.80
C ASP A 243 18.72 4.45 13.81
N ILE A 244 19.06 3.40 13.05
CA ILE A 244 18.13 2.77 12.10
C ILE A 244 16.97 2.09 12.84
N ILE A 245 17.23 1.33 13.90
CA ILE A 245 16.20 0.60 14.66
C ILE A 245 15.26 1.59 15.35
N GLU A 246 15.81 2.64 15.99
CA GLU A 246 15.00 3.71 16.56
C GLU A 246 14.06 4.32 15.51
N ASN A 247 14.60 4.75 14.36
CA ASN A 247 13.80 5.30 13.27
C ASN A 247 12.77 4.28 12.76
N ALA A 248 13.20 3.05 12.50
CA ALA A 248 12.34 2.02 11.95
C ALA A 248 11.16 1.68 12.87
N LYS A 249 11.36 1.72 14.20
CA LYS A 249 10.28 1.43 15.15
C LYS A 249 9.47 2.66 15.56
N THR A 250 10.12 3.80 15.84
CA THR A 250 9.47 4.88 16.60
C THR A 250 9.00 6.06 15.77
N GLN A 251 9.50 6.23 14.54
CA GLN A 251 9.08 7.33 13.66
C GLN A 251 7.56 7.32 13.40
N ARG A 252 6.96 6.13 13.24
CA ARG A 252 5.52 5.93 13.16
C ARG A 252 5.15 4.47 13.46
N LEU A 253 4.44 4.23 14.56
CA LEU A 253 4.15 2.88 15.06
C LEU A 253 3.12 2.13 14.21
N GLY A 254 2.02 2.78 13.84
CA GLY A 254 0.84 2.13 13.24
C GLY A 254 0.91 2.00 11.72
N VAL A 255 2.05 1.60 11.15
CA VAL A 255 2.26 1.42 9.70
C VAL A 255 3.00 0.12 9.40
N CYS A 256 2.70 -0.47 8.25
CA CYS A 256 3.16 -1.80 7.87
C CYS A 256 4.68 -1.91 7.60
N ASN A 257 5.39 -0.81 7.40
CA ASN A 257 6.84 -0.78 7.21
C ASN A 257 7.61 -0.42 8.48
N ALA A 258 6.93 -0.32 9.64
CA ALA A 258 7.61 -0.19 10.93
C ALA A 258 8.31 -1.51 11.30
N CYS A 259 9.46 -1.40 11.98
CA CYS A 259 10.16 -2.56 12.49
C CYS A 259 9.37 -3.19 13.66
N GLU A 260 9.00 -4.45 13.52
CA GLU A 260 8.27 -5.21 14.55
C GLU A 260 9.16 -6.25 15.23
N SER A 261 10.24 -6.68 14.56
CA SER A 261 11.14 -7.70 15.05
C SER A 261 12.60 -7.31 14.81
N LEU A 262 13.43 -7.48 15.83
CA LEU A 262 14.85 -7.26 15.81
C LEU A 262 15.58 -8.60 15.94
N VAL A 263 16.49 -8.87 15.01
CA VAL A 263 17.37 -10.05 15.06
C VAL A 263 18.81 -9.58 15.27
N ILE A 264 19.54 -10.15 16.23
CA ILE A 264 20.91 -9.70 16.54
C ILE A 264 21.86 -10.89 16.56
N HIS A 265 23.00 -10.76 15.89
CA HIS A 265 24.06 -11.75 15.94
C HIS A 265 24.69 -11.80 17.34
N SER A 266 24.87 -13.01 17.90
CA SER A 266 25.37 -13.21 19.28
C SER A 266 26.72 -12.55 19.55
N LYS A 267 27.65 -12.53 18.59
CA LYS A 267 28.97 -11.90 18.75
C LYS A 267 28.92 -10.39 19.03
N ILE A 268 27.86 -9.70 18.63
CA ILE A 268 27.73 -8.24 18.82
C ILE A 268 26.63 -7.90 19.83
N ALA A 269 25.84 -8.89 20.28
CA ALA A 269 24.65 -8.67 21.09
C ALA A 269 24.97 -7.96 22.41
N ASP A 270 26.01 -8.38 23.14
CA ASP A 270 26.41 -7.77 24.44
C ASP A 270 26.76 -6.28 24.30
N ALA A 271 27.28 -5.87 23.14
CA ALA A 271 27.69 -4.48 22.90
C ALA A 271 26.58 -3.63 22.29
N ALA A 272 25.72 -4.23 21.48
CA ALA A 272 24.69 -3.53 20.71
C ALA A 272 23.35 -3.45 21.48
N LEU A 273 22.85 -4.57 22.00
CA LEU A 273 21.54 -4.67 22.58
C LEU A 273 21.27 -3.69 23.72
N PRO A 274 22.17 -3.47 24.69
CA PRO A 274 21.93 -2.49 25.77
C PRO A 274 21.74 -1.07 25.25
N LYS A 275 22.43 -0.68 24.17
CA LYS A 275 22.30 0.66 23.57
C LYS A 275 20.97 0.80 22.82
N ILE A 276 20.57 -0.23 22.10
CA ILE A 276 19.30 -0.29 21.38
C ILE A 276 18.13 -0.24 22.39
N VAL A 277 18.19 -1.04 23.44
CA VAL A 277 17.19 -1.06 24.53
C VAL A 277 17.04 0.33 25.15
N ALA A 278 18.17 0.95 25.56
CA ALA A 278 18.13 2.29 26.16
C ALA A 278 17.42 3.31 25.23
N ARG A 279 17.76 3.31 23.95
CA ARG A 279 17.17 4.23 22.97
C ARG A 279 15.67 3.96 22.74
N LEU A 280 15.26 2.71 22.61
CA LEU A 280 13.85 2.34 22.44
C LEU A 280 13.01 2.67 23.68
N LYS A 281 13.58 2.52 24.88
CA LYS A 281 12.92 2.87 26.15
C LYS A 281 12.68 4.37 26.30
N GLU A 282 13.52 5.24 25.74
CA GLU A 282 13.26 6.68 25.70
C GLU A 282 11.93 7.01 25.00
N HIS A 283 11.50 6.15 24.07
CA HIS A 283 10.22 6.24 23.35
C HIS A 283 9.09 5.37 23.94
N GLY A 284 9.31 4.77 25.13
CA GLY A 284 8.31 3.94 25.80
C GLY A 284 8.05 2.58 25.13
N VAL A 285 8.97 2.07 24.31
CA VAL A 285 8.81 0.78 23.62
C VAL A 285 8.97 -0.38 24.60
N GLU A 286 7.99 -1.29 24.62
CA GLU A 286 8.08 -2.59 25.30
C GLU A 286 8.92 -3.55 24.42
N ILE A 287 9.87 -4.24 25.05
CA ILE A 287 10.79 -5.13 24.35
C ILE A 287 10.57 -6.55 24.85
N ARG A 288 10.23 -7.47 23.95
CA ARG A 288 10.03 -8.89 24.21
C ARG A 288 11.16 -9.68 23.58
N GLY A 289 11.87 -10.49 24.36
CA GLY A 289 13.05 -11.19 23.85
C GLY A 289 13.14 -12.65 24.27
N ASP A 290 13.96 -13.39 23.52
CA ASP A 290 14.34 -14.75 23.92
C ASP A 290 15.19 -14.75 25.23
N GLU A 291 15.48 -15.94 25.79
CA GLU A 291 16.23 -16.09 27.03
C GLU A 291 17.63 -15.43 26.95
N ARG A 292 18.25 -15.44 25.77
CA ARG A 292 19.59 -14.85 25.55
C ARG A 292 19.51 -13.32 25.60
N ALA A 293 18.50 -12.72 25.00
CA ALA A 293 18.27 -11.27 25.08
C ALA A 293 17.94 -10.82 26.50
N GLN A 294 17.13 -11.59 27.25
CA GLN A 294 16.81 -11.32 28.64
C GLN A 294 18.06 -11.41 29.53
N ALA A 295 18.97 -12.31 29.24
CA ALA A 295 20.22 -12.42 29.99
C ALA A 295 21.14 -11.20 29.84
N ILE A 296 21.02 -10.46 28.71
CA ILE A 296 21.78 -9.24 28.43
C ILE A 296 21.15 -8.00 29.11
N SER A 297 19.81 -7.93 29.16
CA SER A 297 19.10 -6.80 29.74
C SER A 297 17.84 -7.23 30.49
N SER A 298 17.77 -6.87 31.78
CA SER A 298 16.61 -7.12 32.65
C SER A 298 15.37 -6.31 32.27
N GLU A 299 15.46 -5.36 31.34
CA GLU A 299 14.34 -4.57 30.84
C GLU A 299 13.57 -5.31 29.76
N ILE A 300 14.07 -6.44 29.28
CA ILE A 300 13.46 -7.27 28.25
C ILE A 300 12.57 -8.32 28.92
N ILE A 301 11.30 -8.35 28.56
CA ILE A 301 10.36 -9.36 29.05
C ILE A 301 10.36 -10.59 28.15
N PRO A 302 9.91 -11.77 28.64
CA PRO A 302 9.90 -12.99 27.84
C PRO A 302 9.02 -12.84 26.58
N ALA A 303 9.56 -13.21 25.41
CA ALA A 303 8.80 -13.39 24.19
C ALA A 303 8.16 -14.78 24.16
N THR A 304 7.02 -14.87 23.53
CA THR A 304 6.35 -16.13 23.16
C THR A 304 6.59 -16.45 21.69
N GLU A 305 6.22 -17.65 21.25
CA GLU A 305 6.34 -18.03 19.84
C GLU A 305 5.51 -17.13 18.90
N GLU A 306 4.38 -16.62 19.40
CA GLU A 306 3.51 -15.71 18.65
C GLU A 306 4.17 -14.33 18.40
N ASP A 307 5.06 -13.90 19.29
CA ASP A 307 5.72 -12.60 19.18
C ASP A 307 6.62 -12.50 17.93
N TRP A 308 7.17 -13.62 17.46
CA TRP A 308 8.04 -13.63 16.28
C TRP A 308 7.30 -13.27 14.98
N GLY A 309 6.02 -13.63 14.88
CA GLY A 309 5.18 -13.37 13.68
C GLY A 309 4.19 -12.23 13.84
N THR A 310 4.25 -11.47 14.95
CA THR A 310 3.21 -10.47 15.27
C THR A 310 3.54 -9.10 14.71
N GLU A 311 2.61 -8.55 13.91
CA GLU A 311 2.56 -7.13 13.57
C GLU A 311 1.85 -6.39 14.72
N TYR A 312 2.61 -5.79 15.65
CA TYR A 312 2.04 -5.14 16.84
C TYR A 312 1.30 -3.84 16.53
N LEU A 313 1.79 -3.06 15.56
CA LEU A 313 1.27 -1.71 15.26
C LEU A 313 1.24 -0.79 16.48
N ASP A 314 2.10 -1.05 17.44
CA ASP A 314 2.18 -0.41 18.75
C ASP A 314 3.64 -0.25 19.19
N ALA A 315 3.87 0.39 20.33
CA ALA A 315 5.19 0.55 20.94
C ALA A 315 5.67 -0.76 21.57
N ILE A 316 5.75 -1.82 20.76
CA ILE A 316 6.23 -3.16 21.15
C ILE A 316 7.14 -3.68 20.04
N ILE A 317 8.24 -4.34 20.40
CA ILE A 317 9.18 -4.98 19.46
C ILE A 317 9.66 -6.32 20.03
N SER A 318 9.79 -7.34 19.15
CA SER A 318 10.42 -8.60 19.52
C SER A 318 11.93 -8.57 19.26
N VAL A 319 12.71 -9.35 20.01
CA VAL A 319 14.18 -9.44 19.89
C VAL A 319 14.63 -10.90 19.94
N LYS A 320 15.32 -11.35 18.89
CA LYS A 320 15.89 -12.69 18.77
C LYS A 320 17.41 -12.64 18.63
N ILE A 321 18.13 -13.45 19.41
CA ILE A 321 19.59 -13.63 19.28
C ILE A 321 19.85 -14.86 18.41
N VAL A 322 20.74 -14.73 17.42
CA VAL A 322 21.12 -15.78 16.48
C VAL A 322 22.66 -15.93 16.41
N ASP A 323 23.15 -17.11 15.98
CA ASP A 323 24.59 -17.37 15.94
C ASP A 323 25.21 -17.27 14.55
N SER A 324 24.38 -17.07 13.52
CA SER A 324 24.83 -16.95 12.13
C SER A 324 23.84 -16.17 11.27
N ILE A 325 24.30 -15.72 10.10
CA ILE A 325 23.43 -15.16 9.07
C ILE A 325 22.42 -16.20 8.56
N ASP A 326 22.78 -17.50 8.53
CA ASP A 326 21.87 -18.57 8.11
C ASP A 326 20.67 -18.70 9.06
N GLU A 327 20.91 -18.61 10.38
CA GLU A 327 19.83 -18.59 11.37
C GLU A 327 18.98 -17.31 11.25
N ALA A 328 19.61 -16.15 11.00
CA ALA A 328 18.90 -14.89 10.81
C ALA A 328 17.96 -14.98 9.60
N ILE A 329 18.46 -15.40 8.44
CA ILE A 329 17.67 -15.57 7.21
C ILE A 329 16.55 -16.59 7.42
N THR A 330 16.84 -17.72 8.07
CA THR A 330 15.84 -18.74 8.37
C THR A 330 14.73 -18.21 9.27
N HIS A 331 15.08 -17.49 10.35
CA HIS A 331 14.13 -16.88 11.25
C HIS A 331 13.27 -15.84 10.51
N ILE A 332 13.89 -14.92 9.78
CA ILE A 332 13.19 -13.87 9.02
C ILE A 332 12.25 -14.49 7.99
N ASN A 333 12.70 -15.43 7.17
CA ASN A 333 11.86 -16.09 6.17
C ASN A 333 10.72 -16.93 6.76
N THR A 334 10.84 -17.35 8.01
CA THR A 334 9.79 -18.09 8.71
C THR A 334 8.68 -17.18 9.24
N TYR A 335 9.03 -16.00 9.75
CA TYR A 335 8.11 -15.15 10.50
C TYR A 335 7.76 -13.83 9.78
N ASN A 336 8.45 -13.46 8.71
CA ASN A 336 8.12 -12.25 7.97
C ASN A 336 6.78 -12.39 7.22
N THR A 337 6.26 -11.25 6.83
CA THR A 337 5.06 -11.15 5.97
C THR A 337 5.41 -10.89 4.51
N GLY A 338 6.69 -10.97 4.14
CA GLY A 338 7.18 -10.65 2.80
C GLY A 338 7.19 -9.16 2.48
N HIS A 339 7.17 -8.28 3.50
CA HIS A 339 7.04 -6.83 3.30
C HIS A 339 8.39 -6.14 3.14
N SER A 340 9.11 -5.90 4.21
CA SER A 340 10.35 -5.11 4.21
C SER A 340 11.32 -5.59 5.26
N GLU A 341 12.52 -5.96 4.84
CA GLU A 341 13.54 -6.53 5.71
C GLU A 341 14.85 -5.76 5.56
N SER A 342 15.63 -5.62 6.63
CA SER A 342 16.89 -4.87 6.60
C SER A 342 18.00 -5.62 7.30
N ILE A 343 19.22 -5.57 6.75
CA ILE A 343 20.45 -5.98 7.42
C ILE A 343 21.34 -4.76 7.69
N ILE A 344 21.94 -4.72 8.86
CA ILE A 344 22.99 -3.75 9.20
C ILE A 344 24.31 -4.50 9.25
N THR A 345 25.19 -4.23 8.32
CA THR A 345 26.45 -4.95 8.16
C THR A 345 27.54 -4.11 7.48
N LYS A 346 28.80 -4.45 7.72
CA LYS A 346 29.98 -4.00 6.94
C LYS A 346 30.53 -5.12 6.05
N ASP A 347 30.00 -6.32 6.18
CA ASP A 347 30.39 -7.47 5.37
C ASP A 347 29.65 -7.45 4.05
N TYR A 348 30.39 -7.41 2.93
CA TYR A 348 29.83 -7.32 1.60
C TYR A 348 29.10 -8.62 1.19
N ASP A 349 29.68 -9.76 1.54
CA ASP A 349 29.11 -11.07 1.20
C ASP A 349 27.81 -11.33 1.97
N HIS A 350 27.77 -10.93 3.26
CA HIS A 350 26.54 -10.99 4.05
C HIS A 350 25.44 -10.06 3.48
N ALA A 351 25.82 -8.87 3.01
CA ALA A 351 24.87 -7.95 2.40
C ALA A 351 24.23 -8.55 1.14
N LEU A 352 25.03 -9.14 0.25
CA LEU A 352 24.55 -9.79 -0.98
C LEU A 352 23.68 -11.01 -0.67
N ARG A 353 24.14 -11.89 0.23
CA ARG A 353 23.37 -13.07 0.65
C ARG A 353 22.02 -12.69 1.23
N PHE A 354 21.98 -11.68 2.10
CA PHE A 354 20.72 -11.22 2.69
C PHE A 354 19.75 -10.72 1.62
N GLN A 355 20.24 -9.95 0.62
CA GLN A 355 19.40 -9.47 -0.48
C GLN A 355 18.87 -10.60 -1.37
N ASP A 356 19.68 -11.65 -1.60
CA ASP A 356 19.30 -12.74 -2.49
C ASP A 356 18.43 -13.80 -1.81
N GLU A 357 18.65 -14.05 -0.50
CA GLU A 357 18.04 -15.17 0.21
C GLU A 357 16.81 -14.78 1.04
N VAL A 358 16.62 -13.50 1.37
CA VAL A 358 15.44 -13.03 2.11
C VAL A 358 14.28 -12.77 1.17
N ASP A 359 13.17 -13.46 1.39
CA ASP A 359 11.97 -13.37 0.55
C ASP A 359 11.03 -12.25 1.03
N ALA A 360 11.32 -11.02 0.62
CA ALA A 360 10.51 -9.85 0.90
C ALA A 360 10.35 -8.95 -0.33
N ALA A 361 9.38 -8.04 -0.29
CA ALA A 361 9.13 -7.08 -1.37
C ALA A 361 10.21 -6.00 -1.44
N ALA A 362 10.80 -5.63 -0.30
CA ALA A 362 11.91 -4.71 -0.21
C ALA A 362 12.96 -5.24 0.77
N VAL A 363 14.22 -5.36 0.32
CA VAL A 363 15.34 -5.84 1.14
C VAL A 363 16.43 -4.79 1.16
N TYR A 364 16.74 -4.30 2.36
CA TYR A 364 17.63 -3.18 2.60
C TYR A 364 18.97 -3.62 3.14
N VAL A 365 20.01 -2.88 2.80
CA VAL A 365 21.31 -2.92 3.44
C VAL A 365 21.59 -1.55 4.04
N ASN A 366 21.82 -1.49 5.35
CA ASN A 366 22.17 -0.28 6.09
C ASN A 366 21.15 0.88 5.93
N ALA A 367 19.88 0.55 5.88
CA ALA A 367 18.80 1.54 5.79
C ALA A 367 17.55 1.09 6.55
N SER A 368 16.72 2.05 6.94
CA SER A 368 15.47 1.81 7.66
C SER A 368 14.40 1.20 6.75
N THR A 369 13.60 0.26 7.26
CA THR A 369 12.44 -0.31 6.57
C THR A 369 11.36 0.74 6.28
N ARG A 370 11.40 1.89 6.95
CA ARG A 370 10.49 3.02 6.75
C ARG A 370 10.56 3.64 5.35
N PHE A 371 11.62 3.38 4.60
CA PHE A 371 11.74 3.83 3.22
C PHE A 371 10.86 3.03 2.22
N THR A 372 10.21 1.95 2.63
CA THR A 372 9.25 1.24 1.75
C THR A 372 7.95 2.07 1.64
N ASP A 373 7.98 3.05 0.77
CA ASP A 373 6.95 4.05 0.57
C ASP A 373 7.00 4.56 -0.86
N GLY A 374 5.84 4.86 -1.47
CA GLY A 374 5.77 5.29 -2.85
C GLY A 374 6.47 6.62 -3.13
N PHE A 375 6.49 7.55 -2.19
CA PHE A 375 7.21 8.81 -2.35
C PHE A 375 8.71 8.60 -2.25
N GLU A 376 9.17 7.84 -1.26
CA GLU A 376 10.58 7.54 -1.06
C GLU A 376 11.17 6.74 -2.23
N PHE A 377 10.38 5.88 -2.88
CA PHE A 377 10.79 5.12 -4.07
C PHE A 377 10.69 5.94 -5.37
N GLY A 378 10.22 7.19 -5.30
CA GLY A 378 10.08 8.05 -6.47
C GLY A 378 8.85 7.76 -7.32
N PHE A 379 7.88 6.98 -6.81
CA PHE A 379 6.63 6.69 -7.50
C PHE A 379 5.57 7.80 -7.30
N GLY A 380 5.86 8.77 -6.45
CA GLY A 380 5.02 9.95 -6.16
C GLY A 380 3.79 9.68 -5.32
N ALA A 381 3.13 8.56 -5.49
CA ALA A 381 1.99 8.13 -4.68
C ALA A 381 1.85 6.61 -4.76
N GLU A 382 1.15 6.02 -3.80
CA GLU A 382 0.88 4.60 -3.79
C GLU A 382 -0.54 4.30 -3.34
N ILE A 383 -1.09 3.18 -3.83
CA ILE A 383 -2.36 2.64 -3.35
C ILE A 383 -2.15 1.68 -2.18
N GLY A 384 -0.92 1.36 -1.88
CA GLY A 384 -0.46 0.48 -0.80
C GLY A 384 0.73 -0.35 -1.20
N ILE A 385 1.19 -1.18 -0.27
CA ILE A 385 2.36 -2.04 -0.46
C ILE A 385 1.86 -3.48 -0.54
N SER A 386 2.14 -4.14 -1.66
CA SER A 386 1.78 -5.53 -1.89
C SER A 386 2.93 -6.47 -1.49
N THR A 387 2.61 -7.55 -0.81
CA THR A 387 3.56 -8.60 -0.46
C THR A 387 3.43 -9.85 -1.33
N GLN A 388 2.42 -9.89 -2.20
CA GLN A 388 2.22 -11.02 -3.12
C GLN A 388 3.27 -11.03 -4.23
N LYS A 389 3.51 -12.22 -4.82
CA LYS A 389 4.50 -12.39 -5.89
C LYS A 389 3.92 -12.21 -7.29
N LEU A 390 2.60 -12.37 -7.45
CA LEU A 390 1.91 -12.24 -8.72
C LEU A 390 1.46 -10.79 -8.95
N HIS A 391 1.78 -10.26 -10.13
CA HIS A 391 1.52 -8.91 -10.62
C HIS A 391 2.35 -7.85 -9.92
N ALA A 392 1.83 -7.14 -8.89
CA ALA A 392 2.54 -6.09 -8.18
C ALA A 392 3.15 -6.61 -6.87
N ARG A 393 4.40 -6.24 -6.57
CA ARG A 393 5.09 -6.51 -5.32
C ARG A 393 5.83 -5.25 -4.86
N GLY A 394 5.71 -4.88 -3.59
CA GLY A 394 6.22 -3.63 -3.05
C GLY A 394 5.22 -2.47 -3.17
N PRO A 395 5.67 -1.21 -3.07
CA PRO A 395 4.82 -0.03 -3.20
C PRO A 395 4.14 0.04 -4.58
N MET A 396 2.82 0.16 -4.58
CA MET A 396 2.01 0.12 -5.80
C MET A 396 1.72 1.54 -6.31
N GLY A 397 2.63 2.08 -7.13
CA GLY A 397 2.44 3.31 -7.88
C GLY A 397 1.62 3.11 -9.17
N LEU A 398 1.79 4.04 -10.11
CA LEU A 398 1.02 4.05 -11.38
C LEU A 398 1.19 2.77 -12.19
N GLU A 399 2.41 2.22 -12.28
CA GLU A 399 2.67 1.04 -13.10
C GLU A 399 1.90 -0.20 -12.61
N ALA A 400 1.75 -0.35 -11.30
CA ALA A 400 1.02 -1.45 -10.69
C ALA A 400 -0.48 -1.47 -11.07
N LEU A 401 -1.05 -0.33 -11.45
CA LEU A 401 -2.42 -0.19 -11.92
C LEU A 401 -2.56 -0.34 -13.45
N THR A 402 -1.58 -0.96 -14.10
CA THR A 402 -1.56 -1.21 -15.53
C THR A 402 -1.32 -2.67 -15.84
N THR A 403 -1.62 -3.06 -17.08
CA THR A 403 -1.22 -4.33 -17.64
C THR A 403 -0.60 -4.12 -19.02
N THR A 404 -0.24 -5.18 -19.70
CA THR A 404 0.34 -5.11 -21.05
C THR A 404 -0.50 -5.87 -22.06
N LYS A 405 -0.54 -5.38 -23.30
CA LYS A 405 -1.00 -6.15 -24.45
C LYS A 405 0.07 -6.25 -25.52
N TYR A 406 0.00 -7.28 -26.33
CA TYR A 406 0.84 -7.37 -27.52
C TYR A 406 0.28 -6.53 -28.65
N ILE A 407 1.17 -5.76 -29.30
CA ILE A 407 0.90 -5.06 -30.56
C ILE A 407 1.74 -5.72 -31.63
N ILE A 408 1.10 -6.08 -32.77
CA ILE A 408 1.74 -6.87 -33.81
C ILE A 408 1.54 -6.16 -35.14
N PHE A 409 2.65 -5.93 -35.84
CA PHE A 409 2.65 -5.38 -37.19
C PHE A 409 3.10 -6.47 -38.16
N GLY A 410 2.30 -6.72 -39.15
CA GLY A 410 2.55 -7.67 -40.22
C GLY A 410 2.50 -7.01 -41.60
N ASN A 411 2.85 -7.79 -42.59
CA ASN A 411 2.81 -7.45 -44.01
C ASN A 411 2.24 -8.64 -44.83
N GLY A 412 1.12 -9.19 -44.33
CA GLY A 412 0.45 -10.31 -44.99
C GLY A 412 0.97 -11.72 -44.60
N GLN A 413 1.78 -11.84 -43.56
CA GLN A 413 2.23 -13.13 -43.07
C GLN A 413 1.05 -14.02 -42.64
N ILE A 414 1.10 -15.28 -43.07
CA ILE A 414 0.17 -16.33 -42.65
C ILE A 414 0.93 -17.40 -41.87
N ARG A 415 0.22 -18.15 -41.05
CA ARG A 415 0.78 -19.30 -40.34
C ARG A 415 0.65 -20.53 -41.26
N GLU A 416 1.80 -21.18 -41.54
CA GLU A 416 1.89 -22.43 -42.28
C GLU A 416 1.51 -23.62 -41.41
#